data_f2f3e1cc60891c49bddbe724dc4c49f4
#
_entry.id   f2f3e1cc60891c49bddbe724dc4c49f4
#
_cell.length_a   1.000
_cell.length_b   1.000
_cell.length_c   1.000
_cell.angle_alpha   90.00
_cell.angle_beta   90.00
_cell.angle_gamma   90.00
#
_symmetry.space_group_name_H-M   'P 1'
#
loop_
_entity.id
_entity.type
_entity.pdbx_description
1 polymer ?
#
loop_
_entity_poly.entity_id
_entity_poly.type
_entity_poly.pdbx_seq_one_letter_code
_entity_poly.pdbx_strand_id
1 'polypeptide(L)'
;VYASQKTPRSPSDIVLEVSSGMALGDLPGGVPTACWVFTNAESVRLYRGNDYIAEFTPDRHGRFAAMTHPPIEINDFVGSLLEKYEGMDQASAQMTAAILNEMRRDAMELSPLSKARMLSLRLSWNEVARMYYKYIGVLGTPCAAYRFEAVWHGRTVRTVVREPVQSVRLECTVHNPILTDGPTWDCAAVSLRAI
;
A
#
# COMPACT_ATOMS: atom_id res chain seq x y z
N VAL A 1 -13.30 0.74 -10.45
CA VAL A 1 -13.70 2.16 -10.32
C VAL A 1 -15.21 2.31 -10.53
N TYR A 2 -15.78 1.95 -11.69
CA TYR A 2 -17.23 2.18 -11.96
C TYR A 2 -18.17 1.50 -10.96
N ALA A 3 -17.88 0.26 -10.57
CA ALA A 3 -18.71 -0.47 -9.62
C ALA A 3 -18.75 0.20 -8.24
N SER A 4 -17.66 0.82 -7.80
CA SER A 4 -17.59 1.52 -6.52
C SER A 4 -18.36 2.85 -6.48
N GLN A 5 -18.88 3.33 -7.62
CA GLN A 5 -19.65 4.57 -7.66
C GLN A 5 -21.17 4.35 -7.48
N LYS A 6 -21.59 3.08 -7.36
CA LYS A 6 -23.00 2.76 -7.09
C LYS A 6 -23.29 2.90 -5.60
N THR A 7 -24.43 3.49 -5.27
CA THR A 7 -24.93 3.51 -3.88
C THR A 7 -25.29 2.09 -3.44
N PRO A 8 -24.68 1.56 -2.37
CA PRO A 8 -24.97 0.22 -1.89
C PRO A 8 -26.35 0.16 -1.23
N ARG A 9 -27.07 -0.92 -1.45
CA ARG A 9 -28.37 -1.20 -0.82
C ARG A 9 -28.29 -2.34 0.18
N SER A 10 -27.23 -3.16 0.07
CA SER A 10 -26.98 -4.33 0.89
C SER A 10 -25.49 -4.55 1.07
N PRO A 11 -25.04 -5.34 2.06
CA PRO A 11 -23.62 -5.69 2.22
C PRO A 11 -22.99 -6.34 0.98
N SER A 12 -23.78 -7.06 0.17
CA SER A 12 -23.32 -7.70 -1.07
C SER A 12 -22.98 -6.70 -2.18
N ASP A 13 -23.52 -5.48 -2.11
CA ASP A 13 -23.24 -4.42 -3.09
C ASP A 13 -21.93 -3.69 -2.81
N ILE A 14 -21.33 -3.95 -1.66
CA ILE A 14 -20.07 -3.29 -1.29
C ILE A 14 -18.93 -3.81 -2.16
N VAL A 15 -18.26 -2.88 -2.80
CA VAL A 15 -17.03 -3.10 -3.58
C VAL A 15 -15.83 -2.76 -2.72
N LEU A 16 -14.79 -3.54 -2.81
CA LEU A 16 -13.48 -3.27 -2.18
C LEU A 16 -12.39 -3.69 -3.15
N GLU A 17 -11.80 -2.72 -3.81
CA GLU A 17 -10.69 -2.91 -4.75
C GLU A 17 -9.50 -2.09 -4.32
N VAL A 18 -8.38 -2.76 -4.08
CA VAL A 18 -7.12 -2.16 -3.65
C VAL A 18 -6.23 -2.01 -4.87
N SER A 19 -5.75 -0.79 -5.15
CA SER A 19 -4.78 -0.57 -6.22
C SER A 19 -3.49 -1.36 -5.95
N SER A 20 -2.81 -1.78 -7.00
CA SER A 20 -1.75 -2.78 -6.98
C SER A 20 -0.50 -2.46 -6.15
N GLY A 21 -0.40 -1.27 -5.57
CA GLY A 21 0.79 -0.84 -4.83
C GLY A 21 1.17 -1.65 -3.59
N MET A 22 0.38 -2.69 -3.26
CA MET A 22 0.64 -3.58 -2.13
C MET A 22 1.06 -5.00 -2.56
N ALA A 23 1.30 -5.24 -3.83
CA ALA A 23 1.96 -6.45 -4.31
C ALA A 23 3.45 -6.35 -3.94
N LEU A 24 3.74 -6.66 -2.69
CA LEU A 24 5.07 -6.57 -2.11
C LEU A 24 5.96 -7.66 -2.73
N GLY A 25 7.12 -7.27 -3.20
CA GLY A 25 8.02 -8.09 -3.99
C GLY A 25 8.33 -7.46 -5.35
N ASP A 26 7.37 -6.77 -5.96
CA ASP A 26 7.53 -6.13 -7.27
C ASP A 26 8.01 -4.67 -7.17
N LEU A 27 8.03 -4.10 -5.96
CA LEU A 27 8.41 -2.71 -5.75
C LEU A 27 9.90 -2.60 -5.44
N PRO A 28 10.60 -1.65 -6.07
CA PRO A 28 11.98 -1.31 -5.67
C PRO A 28 12.03 -1.05 -4.17
N GLY A 29 12.82 -1.85 -3.44
CA GLY A 29 12.96 -1.71 -2.00
C GLY A 29 11.87 -2.34 -1.14
N GLY A 30 10.87 -3.04 -1.72
CA GLY A 30 9.79 -3.67 -0.94
C GLY A 30 8.94 -2.69 -0.13
N VAL A 31 8.98 -1.41 -0.46
CA VAL A 31 8.30 -0.34 0.28
C VAL A 31 6.93 -0.08 -0.35
N PRO A 32 5.84 -0.07 0.44
CA PRO A 32 4.53 0.29 -0.07
C PRO A 32 4.53 1.72 -0.65
N THR A 33 4.16 1.86 -1.91
CA THR A 33 3.96 3.17 -2.55
C THR A 33 2.56 3.70 -2.28
N ALA A 34 2.14 4.76 -2.96
CA ALA A 34 0.78 5.27 -2.85
C ALA A 34 -0.23 4.15 -3.16
N CYS A 35 -1.16 3.94 -2.25
CA CYS A 35 -2.21 2.93 -2.37
C CYS A 35 -3.58 3.60 -2.33
N TRP A 36 -4.39 3.33 -3.35
CA TRP A 36 -5.76 3.80 -3.45
C TRP A 36 -6.72 2.64 -3.28
N VAL A 37 -7.77 2.85 -2.51
CA VAL A 37 -8.86 1.89 -2.34
C VAL A 37 -10.13 2.46 -2.99
N PHE A 38 -10.68 1.71 -3.93
CA PHE A 38 -11.93 2.02 -4.60
C PHE A 38 -13.06 1.24 -3.93
N THR A 39 -13.88 1.95 -3.17
CA THR A 39 -14.98 1.35 -2.41
C THR A 39 -16.19 2.29 -2.37
N ASN A 40 -17.36 1.72 -2.16
CA ASN A 40 -18.58 2.43 -1.80
C ASN A 40 -18.97 2.19 -0.32
N ALA A 41 -18.06 1.66 0.47
CA ALA A 41 -18.19 1.58 1.92
C ALA A 41 -17.95 2.95 2.58
N GLU A 42 -18.27 3.04 3.87
CA GLU A 42 -18.08 4.27 4.66
C GLU A 42 -16.62 4.52 5.02
N SER A 43 -15.88 3.44 5.30
CA SER A 43 -14.46 3.49 5.63
C SER A 43 -13.76 2.18 5.30
N VAL A 44 -12.43 2.21 5.40
CA VAL A 44 -11.57 1.04 5.23
C VAL A 44 -10.59 0.96 6.41
N ARG A 45 -10.57 -0.18 7.09
CA ARG A 45 -9.55 -0.50 8.11
C ARG A 45 -8.39 -1.23 7.47
N LEU A 46 -7.19 -0.80 7.82
CA LEU A 46 -5.94 -1.42 7.39
C LEU A 46 -5.31 -2.19 8.55
N TYR A 47 -4.85 -3.39 8.24
CA TYR A 47 -4.08 -4.24 9.16
C TYR A 47 -2.79 -4.69 8.50
N ARG A 48 -1.73 -4.83 9.29
CA ARG A 48 -0.48 -5.51 8.92
C ARG A 48 -0.43 -6.86 9.64
N GLY A 49 -0.66 -7.95 8.90
CA GLY A 49 -0.95 -9.23 9.54
C GLY A 49 -2.20 -9.14 10.39
N ASN A 50 -2.04 -9.34 11.69
CA ASN A 50 -3.14 -9.22 12.67
C ASN A 50 -3.19 -7.86 13.39
N ASP A 51 -2.22 -7.00 13.14
CA ASP A 51 -2.13 -5.71 13.81
C ASP A 51 -2.93 -4.64 13.07
N TYR A 52 -3.87 -4.02 13.79
CA TYR A 52 -4.58 -2.86 13.30
C TYR A 52 -3.60 -1.69 13.12
N ILE A 53 -3.72 -0.98 12.00
CA ILE A 53 -2.93 0.22 11.71
C ILE A 53 -3.78 1.46 11.88
N ALA A 54 -4.78 1.62 11.03
CA ALA A 54 -5.65 2.81 11.02
C ALA A 54 -6.96 2.53 10.27
N GLU A 55 -7.93 3.41 10.45
CA GLU A 55 -9.16 3.48 9.67
C GLU A 55 -9.14 4.73 8.80
N PHE A 56 -9.45 4.56 7.52
CA PHE A 56 -9.42 5.60 6.49
C PHE A 56 -10.81 5.85 5.94
N THR A 57 -11.14 7.12 5.75
CA THR A 57 -12.42 7.56 5.17
C THR A 57 -12.19 8.27 3.83
N PRO A 58 -13.21 8.29 2.95
CA PRO A 58 -13.11 9.04 1.69
C PRO A 58 -12.91 10.54 1.96
N ASP A 59 -11.98 11.16 1.25
CA ASP A 59 -11.84 12.62 1.27
C ASP A 59 -12.90 13.25 0.36
N ARG A 60 -13.96 13.76 0.99
CA ARG A 60 -15.09 14.40 0.29
C ARG A 60 -14.83 15.86 -0.09
N HIS A 61 -13.70 16.43 0.29
CA HIS A 61 -13.31 17.82 0.02
C HIS A 61 -12.07 17.92 -0.88
N GLY A 62 -11.39 16.80 -1.15
CA GLY A 62 -10.17 16.74 -1.94
C GLY A 62 -10.40 16.64 -3.45
N ARG A 63 -9.37 16.17 -4.12
CA ARG A 63 -9.28 16.07 -5.59
C ARG A 63 -10.46 15.32 -6.25
N PHE A 64 -11.03 14.34 -5.55
CA PHE A 64 -12.08 13.46 -6.07
C PHE A 64 -13.46 13.76 -5.47
N ALA A 65 -13.65 14.93 -4.87
CA ALA A 65 -14.90 15.31 -4.19
C ALA A 65 -16.15 15.26 -5.07
N ALA A 66 -16.00 15.40 -6.39
CA ALA A 66 -17.11 15.30 -7.35
C ALA A 66 -17.61 13.86 -7.57
N MET A 67 -16.87 12.85 -7.12
CA MET A 67 -17.30 11.46 -7.23
C MET A 67 -18.30 11.11 -6.13
N THR A 68 -19.27 10.27 -6.42
CA THR A 68 -20.26 9.78 -5.44
C THR A 68 -19.56 9.07 -4.28
N HIS A 69 -18.56 8.25 -4.59
CA HIS A 69 -17.71 7.57 -3.64
C HIS A 69 -16.24 7.84 -4.02
N PRO A 70 -15.64 8.91 -3.44
CA PRO A 70 -14.23 9.22 -3.68
C PRO A 70 -13.34 8.06 -3.27
N PRO A 71 -12.27 7.75 -4.04
CA PRO A 71 -11.31 6.74 -3.64
C PRO A 71 -10.62 7.15 -2.33
N ILE A 72 -10.32 6.16 -1.51
CA ILE A 72 -9.64 6.35 -0.22
C ILE A 72 -8.14 6.20 -0.46
N GLU A 73 -7.37 7.22 -0.11
CA GLU A 73 -5.92 7.15 -0.10
C GLU A 73 -5.43 6.50 1.20
N ILE A 74 -4.64 5.44 1.07
CA ILE A 74 -3.93 4.85 2.20
C ILE A 74 -2.56 5.53 2.27
N ASN A 75 -2.41 6.41 3.22
CA ASN A 75 -1.23 7.25 3.40
C ASN A 75 -0.47 6.98 4.70
N ASP A 76 -1.00 6.12 5.57
CA ASP A 76 -0.36 5.67 6.80
C ASP A 76 -0.29 4.14 6.85
N PHE A 77 0.93 3.61 6.97
CA PHE A 77 1.23 2.18 7.09
C PHE A 77 1.81 1.80 8.45
N VAL A 78 1.86 2.73 9.35
CA VAL A 78 2.47 2.57 10.68
C VAL A 78 1.43 2.69 11.79
N GLY A 79 0.66 3.77 11.79
CA GLY A 79 -0.48 4.02 12.66
C GLY A 79 -0.24 3.63 14.12
N SER A 80 -1.12 2.79 14.64
CA SER A 80 -1.10 2.35 16.04
C SER A 80 0.05 1.38 16.40
N LEU A 81 0.86 0.95 15.43
CA LEU A 81 1.98 0.03 15.72
C LEU A 81 3.02 0.65 16.67
N LEU A 82 3.21 1.97 16.62
CA LEU A 82 4.16 2.67 17.48
C LEU A 82 3.68 2.72 18.95
N GLU A 83 2.39 2.93 19.16
CA GLU A 83 1.80 2.86 20.50
C GLU A 83 1.97 1.45 21.07
N LYS A 84 1.65 0.43 20.27
CA LYS A 84 1.68 -0.97 20.67
C LYS A 84 3.07 -1.51 20.94
N TYR A 85 4.05 -1.21 20.07
CA TYR A 85 5.36 -1.87 20.08
C TYR A 85 6.53 -0.99 20.53
N GLU A 86 6.38 0.33 20.48
CA GLU A 86 7.42 1.27 20.95
C GLU A 86 7.00 1.95 22.27
N GLY A 87 5.76 1.71 22.73
CA GLY A 87 5.27 2.30 23.99
C GLY A 87 5.09 3.82 23.95
N MET A 88 4.94 4.37 22.76
CA MET A 88 4.73 5.81 22.57
C MET A 88 3.31 6.21 23.00
N ASP A 89 3.18 7.40 23.56
CA ASP A 89 1.87 8.02 23.68
C ASP A 89 1.29 8.36 22.31
N GLN A 90 -0.04 8.54 22.23
CA GLN A 90 -0.75 8.76 20.99
C GLN A 90 -0.20 9.95 20.16
N ALA A 91 0.13 11.07 20.80
CA ALA A 91 0.63 12.26 20.10
C ALA A 91 2.03 12.02 19.52
N SER A 92 2.92 11.41 20.29
CA SER A 92 4.27 11.03 19.85
C SER A 92 4.22 9.99 18.73
N ALA A 93 3.33 9.00 18.84
CA ALA A 93 3.13 7.98 17.82
C ALA A 93 2.64 8.58 16.49
N GLN A 94 1.66 9.48 16.52
CA GLN A 94 1.16 10.17 15.34
C GLN A 94 2.24 11.03 14.66
N MET A 95 3.02 11.80 15.43
CA MET A 95 4.11 12.59 14.87
C MET A 95 5.20 11.71 14.26
N THR A 96 5.56 10.61 14.92
CA THR A 96 6.56 9.65 14.42
C THR A 96 6.05 8.92 13.19
N ALA A 97 4.79 8.47 13.16
CA ALA A 97 4.17 7.87 11.98
C ALA A 97 4.20 8.82 10.78
N ALA A 98 3.92 10.11 10.99
CA ALA A 98 4.00 11.12 9.94
C ALA A 98 5.42 11.25 9.36
N ILE A 99 6.45 11.21 10.21
CA ILE A 99 7.86 11.22 9.78
C ILE A 99 8.18 9.97 8.93
N LEU A 100 7.81 8.78 9.41
CA LEU A 100 8.08 7.53 8.72
C LEU A 100 7.35 7.45 7.37
N ASN A 101 6.10 7.91 7.32
CA ASN A 101 5.32 7.94 6.08
C ASN A 101 5.84 8.99 5.08
N GLU A 102 6.41 10.10 5.55
CA GLU A 102 7.11 11.07 4.70
C GLU A 102 8.37 10.45 4.09
N MET A 103 9.23 9.82 4.91
CA MET A 103 10.41 9.11 4.43
C MET A 103 10.06 8.07 3.36
N ARG A 104 8.95 7.38 3.53
CA ARG A 104 8.45 6.40 2.55
C ARG A 104 8.11 7.04 1.21
N ARG A 105 7.45 8.23 1.21
CA ARG A 105 7.03 8.92 -0.01
C ARG A 105 8.21 9.60 -0.72
N ASP A 106 9.11 10.18 0.05
CA ASP A 106 10.11 11.14 -0.42
C ASP A 106 11.53 10.54 -0.39
N ALA A 107 11.63 9.20 -0.62
CA ALA A 107 12.90 8.48 -0.72
C ALA A 107 13.88 8.74 0.43
N MET A 108 13.39 8.70 1.67
CA MET A 108 14.13 8.97 2.92
C MET A 108 14.46 10.45 3.16
N GLU A 109 14.03 11.37 2.33
CA GLU A 109 14.17 12.80 2.59
C GLU A 109 13.13 13.28 3.62
N LEU A 110 13.51 14.28 4.41
CA LEU A 110 12.66 14.87 5.44
C LEU A 110 12.51 16.38 5.24
N SER A 111 11.28 16.85 5.29
CA SER A 111 10.97 18.28 5.33
C SER A 111 11.49 18.96 6.60
N PRO A 112 11.62 20.28 6.59
CA PRO A 112 11.95 21.03 7.80
C PRO A 112 10.98 20.77 8.96
N LEU A 113 9.70 20.55 8.65
CA LEU A 113 8.68 20.23 9.65
C LEU A 113 8.96 18.89 10.34
N SER A 114 9.28 17.85 9.57
CA SER A 114 9.58 16.53 10.12
C SER A 114 10.88 16.53 10.90
N LYS A 115 11.90 17.31 10.49
CA LYS A 115 13.10 17.54 11.29
C LYS A 115 12.79 18.23 12.62
N ALA A 116 11.91 19.23 12.63
CA ALA A 116 11.46 19.87 13.85
C ALA A 116 10.69 18.92 14.77
N ARG A 117 9.84 18.05 14.21
CA ARG A 117 9.15 16.98 14.96
C ARG A 117 10.13 16.01 15.61
N MET A 118 11.16 15.56 14.88
CA MET A 118 12.23 14.72 15.46
C MET A 118 12.89 15.37 16.67
N LEU A 119 13.22 16.67 16.56
CA LEU A 119 13.82 17.41 17.67
C LEU A 119 12.87 17.51 18.87
N SER A 120 11.58 17.79 18.63
CA SER A 120 10.58 17.88 19.71
C SER A 120 10.38 16.55 20.44
N LEU A 121 10.45 15.45 19.72
CA LEU A 121 10.36 14.10 20.25
C LEU A 121 11.69 13.56 20.79
N ARG A 122 12.78 14.32 20.65
CA ARG A 122 14.15 13.89 20.99
C ARG A 122 14.58 12.59 20.30
N LEU A 123 14.06 12.36 19.08
CA LEU A 123 14.41 11.21 18.26
C LEU A 123 15.69 11.49 17.48
N SER A 124 16.64 10.60 17.59
CA SER A 124 17.83 10.58 16.73
C SER A 124 17.49 10.01 15.35
N TRP A 125 18.33 10.30 14.36
CA TRP A 125 18.22 9.70 13.03
C TRP A 125 18.27 8.17 13.07
N ASN A 126 19.13 7.61 13.91
CA ASN A 126 19.27 6.15 14.05
C ASN A 126 18.02 5.48 14.58
N GLU A 127 17.31 6.11 15.52
CA GLU A 127 16.03 5.60 16.06
C GLU A 127 14.94 5.66 15.00
N VAL A 128 14.85 6.77 14.27
CA VAL A 128 13.87 6.91 13.18
C VAL A 128 14.17 5.92 12.06
N ALA A 129 15.43 5.76 11.65
CA ALA A 129 15.82 4.78 10.64
C ALA A 129 15.53 3.34 11.10
N ARG A 130 15.81 2.99 12.37
CA ARG A 130 15.46 1.69 12.94
C ARG A 130 13.95 1.41 12.85
N MET A 131 13.12 2.39 13.23
CA MET A 131 11.66 2.27 13.15
C MET A 131 11.20 2.18 11.69
N TYR A 132 11.81 2.95 10.78
CA TYR A 132 11.53 2.86 9.36
C TYR A 132 11.77 1.45 8.83
N TYR A 133 12.93 0.87 9.08
CA TYR A 133 13.26 -0.50 8.66
C TYR A 133 12.32 -1.55 9.28
N LYS A 134 11.89 -1.34 10.52
CA LYS A 134 10.99 -2.26 11.22
C LYS A 134 9.56 -2.22 10.69
N TYR A 135 9.02 -1.02 10.45
CA TYR A 135 7.58 -0.84 10.15
C TYR A 135 7.28 -0.61 8.67
N ILE A 136 8.15 0.04 7.95
CA ILE A 136 7.98 0.29 6.51
C ILE A 136 8.75 -0.76 5.70
N GLY A 137 10.03 -0.96 6.02
CA GLY A 137 10.90 -1.90 5.34
C GLY A 137 11.82 -1.26 4.31
N VAL A 138 12.73 -2.06 3.80
CA VAL A 138 13.65 -1.76 2.71
C VAL A 138 13.92 -3.03 1.92
N LEU A 139 14.67 -2.91 0.82
CA LEU A 139 15.11 -4.07 0.04
C LEU A 139 15.75 -5.14 0.95
N GLY A 140 15.24 -6.37 0.87
CA GLY A 140 15.73 -7.50 1.67
C GLY A 140 15.06 -7.65 3.05
N THR A 141 14.16 -6.76 3.46
CA THR A 141 13.35 -6.99 4.67
C THR A 141 12.18 -7.93 4.37
N PRO A 142 11.75 -8.74 5.34
CA PRO A 142 10.58 -9.58 5.18
C PRO A 142 9.33 -8.74 4.87
N CYS A 143 8.63 -9.10 3.80
CA CYS A 143 7.37 -8.47 3.46
C CYS A 143 6.27 -8.91 4.42
N ALA A 144 5.33 -8.02 4.71
CA ALA A 144 4.16 -8.33 5.52
C ALA A 144 2.91 -8.43 4.66
N ALA A 145 1.99 -9.31 5.04
CA ALA A 145 0.65 -9.31 4.47
C ALA A 145 -0.13 -8.09 4.98
N TYR A 146 -0.90 -7.47 4.11
CA TYR A 146 -1.81 -6.39 4.47
C TYR A 146 -3.25 -6.82 4.22
N ARG A 147 -4.12 -6.55 5.21
CA ARG A 147 -5.55 -6.83 5.14
C ARG A 147 -6.33 -5.53 5.17
N PHE A 148 -7.24 -5.40 4.21
CA PHE A 148 -8.15 -4.27 4.06
C PHE A 148 -9.56 -4.74 4.37
N GLU A 149 -10.26 -4.05 5.23
CA GLU A 149 -11.62 -4.36 5.62
C GLU A 149 -12.53 -3.16 5.32
N ALA A 150 -13.48 -3.35 4.41
CA ALA A 150 -14.52 -2.37 4.14
C ALA A 150 -15.55 -2.37 5.26
N VAL A 151 -15.80 -1.20 5.84
CA VAL A 151 -16.75 -0.99 6.93
C VAL A 151 -17.99 -0.30 6.39
N TRP A 152 -19.15 -0.87 6.68
CA TRP A 152 -20.46 -0.33 6.34
C TRP A 152 -21.42 -0.53 7.50
N HIS A 153 -22.08 0.54 7.95
CA HIS A 153 -22.90 0.57 9.16
C HIS A 153 -22.19 0.00 10.40
N GLY A 154 -20.92 0.39 10.56
CA GLY A 154 -20.07 -0.01 11.68
C GLY A 154 -19.59 -1.47 11.68
N ARG A 155 -19.91 -2.24 10.62
CA ARG A 155 -19.54 -3.66 10.48
C ARG A 155 -18.59 -3.88 9.32
N THR A 156 -17.64 -4.79 9.48
CA THR A 156 -16.83 -5.28 8.37
C THR A 156 -17.70 -6.14 7.47
N VAL A 157 -17.83 -5.73 6.20
CA VAL A 157 -18.69 -6.40 5.20
C VAL A 157 -17.91 -7.04 4.06
N ARG A 158 -16.67 -6.61 3.84
CA ARG A 158 -15.79 -7.18 2.82
C ARG A 158 -14.34 -7.07 3.24
N THR A 159 -13.55 -8.08 2.89
CA THR A 159 -12.11 -8.15 3.22
C THR A 159 -11.31 -8.49 1.97
N VAL A 160 -10.19 -7.82 1.80
CA VAL A 160 -9.17 -8.14 0.79
C VAL A 160 -7.83 -8.27 1.50
N VAL A 161 -7.11 -9.36 1.20
CA VAL A 161 -5.75 -9.57 1.71
C VAL A 161 -4.78 -9.43 0.53
N ARG A 162 -3.67 -8.74 0.77
CA ARG A 162 -2.53 -8.63 -0.13
C ARG A 162 -1.34 -9.30 0.54
N GLU A 163 -0.98 -10.45 0.01
CA GLU A 163 0.15 -11.22 0.51
C GLU A 163 1.39 -10.99 -0.36
N PRO A 164 2.59 -11.10 0.23
CA PRO A 164 3.82 -11.08 -0.54
C PRO A 164 3.85 -12.24 -1.54
N VAL A 165 4.40 -11.99 -2.71
CA VAL A 165 4.64 -13.03 -3.70
C VAL A 165 5.67 -14.02 -3.14
N GLN A 166 5.27 -15.28 -3.01
CA GLN A 166 6.14 -16.32 -2.44
C GLN A 166 7.00 -17.03 -3.51
N SER A 167 6.52 -17.03 -4.76
CA SER A 167 7.24 -17.63 -5.88
C SER A 167 6.85 -16.93 -7.18
N VAL A 168 7.79 -16.85 -8.10
CA VAL A 168 7.57 -16.34 -9.45
C VAL A 168 7.87 -17.46 -10.43
N ARG A 169 6.92 -17.74 -11.33
CA ARG A 169 7.13 -18.63 -12.46
C ARG A 169 7.27 -17.79 -13.72
N LEU A 170 8.31 -18.07 -14.51
CA LEU A 170 8.48 -17.47 -15.81
C LEU A 170 7.79 -18.35 -16.86
N GLU A 171 6.86 -17.74 -17.60
CA GLU A 171 6.31 -18.33 -18.81
C GLU A 171 6.99 -17.70 -20.01
N CYS A 172 7.52 -18.57 -20.88
CA CYS A 172 8.14 -18.15 -22.13
C CYS A 172 7.24 -18.60 -23.30
N THR A 173 6.82 -17.66 -24.10
CA THR A 173 6.10 -17.95 -25.36
C THR A 173 6.96 -17.51 -26.52
N VAL A 174 7.31 -18.46 -27.38
CA VAL A 174 8.03 -18.19 -28.63
C VAL A 174 7.00 -17.97 -29.73
N HIS A 175 7.02 -16.79 -30.32
CA HIS A 175 6.24 -16.45 -31.50
C HIS A 175 7.10 -16.77 -32.74
N ASN A 176 6.52 -17.42 -33.73
CA ASN A 176 7.25 -17.85 -34.93
C ASN A 176 8.46 -18.76 -34.60
N PRO A 177 8.24 -19.97 -34.08
CA PRO A 177 9.33 -20.87 -33.67
C PRO A 177 10.11 -21.44 -34.88
N ILE A 178 9.59 -21.29 -36.08
CA ILE A 178 10.25 -21.76 -37.32
C ILE A 178 10.90 -20.57 -37.97
N LEU A 179 12.23 -20.57 -38.03
CA LEU A 179 13.03 -19.62 -38.80
C LEU A 179 13.28 -20.18 -40.19
N THR A 180 13.15 -19.36 -41.23
CA THR A 180 13.43 -19.72 -42.60
C THR A 180 14.83 -19.26 -42.98
N ASP A 181 15.55 -20.11 -43.69
CA ASP A 181 16.86 -19.76 -44.22
C ASP A 181 16.68 -19.02 -45.56
N GLY A 182 16.38 -17.73 -45.46
CA GLY A 182 16.10 -16.85 -46.58
C GLY A 182 17.07 -15.68 -46.70
N PRO A 183 16.95 -14.82 -47.73
CA PRO A 183 17.80 -13.66 -47.89
C PRO A 183 17.53 -12.53 -46.85
N THR A 184 16.49 -12.67 -46.08
CA THR A 184 16.13 -11.77 -44.97
C THR A 184 16.37 -12.49 -43.65
N TRP A 185 16.92 -11.75 -42.68
CA TRP A 185 17.11 -12.27 -41.32
C TRP A 185 15.75 -12.44 -40.63
N ASP A 186 15.36 -13.68 -40.38
CA ASP A 186 14.18 -13.98 -39.56
C ASP A 186 14.54 -13.96 -38.10
N CYS A 187 13.68 -13.33 -37.29
CA CYS A 187 13.83 -13.29 -35.86
C CYS A 187 12.63 -13.96 -35.18
N ALA A 188 12.89 -14.81 -34.20
CA ALA A 188 11.86 -15.29 -33.31
C ALA A 188 11.57 -14.23 -32.22
N ALA A 189 10.33 -13.80 -32.13
CA ALA A 189 9.91 -12.96 -31.03
C ALA A 189 9.62 -13.86 -29.81
N VAL A 190 10.19 -13.50 -28.67
CA VAL A 190 9.97 -14.22 -27.41
C VAL A 190 9.29 -13.29 -26.43
N SER A 191 8.15 -13.70 -25.89
CA SER A 191 7.49 -13.02 -24.80
C SER A 191 7.78 -13.76 -23.50
N LEU A 192 8.28 -13.02 -22.50
CA LEU A 192 8.47 -13.50 -21.14
C LEU A 192 7.41 -12.88 -20.26
N ARG A 193 6.72 -13.70 -19.48
CA ARG A 193 5.74 -13.27 -18.49
C ARG A 193 6.08 -13.86 -17.12
N ALA A 194 6.20 -13.01 -16.13
CA ALA A 194 6.26 -13.44 -14.73
C ALA A 194 4.82 -13.63 -14.19
N ILE A 195 4.56 -14.77 -13.56
CA ILE A 195 3.25 -15.15 -12.99
C ILE A 195 3.45 -15.52 -11.51
#